data_a39e1735d74f717caf886b33a279881d
#
_entry.id   a39e1735d74f717caf886b33a279881d
#
_cell.length_a   1.000
_cell.length_b   1.000
_cell.length_c   1.000
_cell.angle_alpha   90.00
_cell.angle_beta   90.00
_cell.angle_gamma   90.00
#
_symmetry.space_group_name_H-M   'P 1'
#
loop_
_entity.id
_entity.type
_entity.pdbx_description
1 polymer ?
#
loop_
_entity_poly.entity_id
_entity_poly.type
_entity_poly.pdbx_seq_one_letter_code
_entity_poly.pdbx_strand_id
1 'polypeptide(L)'
;SIQIEYHGRTQENEEVVFANADFSVFFVGKMEDGKWTLAGDFGNAGVSLEGIESSEKNEQAKQLYNYAVRQSIQGNALKTDENGIAMIGGLEQGLYLIAQTKVWTDEKQGSYQASPYLISIPEEIDGSYIWDVVTKPKSEWITEAPQHPEMPDKNTETEKTEGAKTGDTSSAALSLLLLIFSSGAFIILCRKRRIYRKD
;
A
#
# COMPACT_ATOMS: atom_id res chain seq x y z
N SER A 1 23.63 -1.29 1.61
CA SER A 1 22.63 -2.25 1.11
C SER A 1 21.42 -2.33 2.04
N ILE A 2 20.32 -2.90 1.51
CA ILE A 2 19.13 -3.30 2.31
C ILE A 2 18.98 -4.81 2.15
N GLN A 3 18.86 -5.53 3.27
CA GLN A 3 18.47 -6.93 3.34
C GLN A 3 17.09 -7.02 4.00
N ILE A 4 16.17 -7.70 3.33
CA ILE A 4 14.83 -8.01 3.86
C ILE A 4 14.86 -9.46 4.34
N GLU A 5 14.53 -9.70 5.61
CA GLU A 5 14.30 -11.03 6.17
C GLU A 5 12.80 -11.17 6.45
N TYR A 6 12.07 -11.86 5.58
CA TYR A 6 10.63 -11.96 5.66
C TYR A 6 10.20 -13.32 6.21
N HIS A 7 9.94 -13.31 7.51
CA HIS A 7 9.49 -14.44 8.30
C HIS A 7 8.28 -14.03 9.13
N GLY A 8 7.46 -15.00 9.52
CA GLY A 8 6.28 -14.76 10.34
C GLY A 8 5.89 -15.98 11.17
N ARG A 9 4.65 -15.93 11.66
CA ARG A 9 4.03 -17.05 12.36
C ARG A 9 2.61 -17.26 11.87
N THR A 10 2.18 -18.50 11.78
CA THR A 10 0.78 -18.87 11.52
C THR A 10 -0.11 -18.50 12.71
N GLN A 11 -1.41 -18.65 12.55
CA GLN A 11 -2.37 -18.50 13.66
C GLN A 11 -2.14 -19.53 14.77
N GLU A 12 -1.62 -20.71 14.43
CA GLU A 12 -1.22 -21.77 15.37
C GLU A 12 0.16 -21.54 15.98
N ASN A 13 0.78 -20.36 15.72
CA ASN A 13 2.10 -19.96 16.21
C ASN A 13 3.27 -20.78 15.64
N GLU A 14 3.10 -21.43 14.51
CA GLU A 14 4.17 -22.11 13.78
C GLU A 14 4.99 -21.10 12.96
N GLU A 15 6.30 -21.33 12.81
CA GLU A 15 7.16 -20.47 12.01
C GLU A 15 6.89 -20.60 10.52
N VAL A 16 6.82 -19.45 9.82
CA VAL A 16 6.64 -19.36 8.38
C VAL A 16 7.79 -18.58 7.76
N VAL A 17 8.38 -19.15 6.72
CA VAL A 17 9.34 -18.49 5.83
C VAL A 17 8.60 -18.08 4.57
N PHE A 18 8.53 -16.78 4.31
CA PHE A 18 7.84 -16.26 3.13
C PHE A 18 8.78 -16.26 1.91
N ALA A 19 9.02 -17.45 1.36
CA ALA A 19 9.80 -17.64 0.15
C ALA A 19 9.05 -17.14 -1.09
N ASN A 20 9.79 -16.58 -2.07
CA ASN A 20 9.26 -16.00 -3.31
C ASN A 20 8.27 -14.83 -3.11
N ALA A 21 8.31 -14.13 -1.97
CA ALA A 21 7.53 -12.93 -1.75
C ALA A 21 8.07 -11.76 -2.60
N ASP A 22 7.16 -11.06 -3.26
CA ASP A 22 7.49 -9.94 -4.16
C ASP A 22 7.52 -8.61 -3.39
N PHE A 23 8.64 -7.90 -3.47
CA PHE A 23 8.84 -6.58 -2.89
C PHE A 23 9.29 -5.57 -3.95
N SER A 24 9.05 -4.29 -3.69
CA SER A 24 9.67 -3.18 -4.43
C SER A 24 10.30 -2.19 -3.47
N VAL A 25 11.46 -1.66 -3.87
CA VAL A 25 12.23 -0.64 -3.14
C VAL A 25 12.26 0.63 -3.96
N PHE A 26 11.77 1.73 -3.39
CA PHE A 26 11.68 3.02 -4.05
C PHE A 26 12.56 4.03 -3.32
N PHE A 27 13.34 4.81 -4.06
CA PHE A 27 13.98 6.00 -3.52
C PHE A 27 12.94 7.12 -3.40
N VAL A 28 12.64 7.57 -2.18
CA VAL A 28 11.54 8.52 -1.94
C VAL A 28 12.01 9.86 -1.38
N GLY A 29 13.22 9.93 -0.82
CA GLY A 29 13.67 11.16 -0.22
C GLY A 29 15.17 11.24 -0.01
N LYS A 30 15.66 12.47 0.17
CA LYS A 30 17.04 12.79 0.49
C LYS A 30 17.11 13.72 1.70
N MET A 31 18.28 13.76 2.35
CA MET A 31 18.54 14.67 3.45
C MET A 31 19.04 16.01 2.89
N GLU A 32 18.33 17.09 3.16
CA GLU A 32 18.72 18.47 2.83
C GLU A 32 18.64 19.32 4.10
N ASP A 33 19.72 20.02 4.44
CA ASP A 33 19.81 20.89 5.62
C ASP A 33 19.33 20.23 6.94
N GLY A 34 19.64 18.94 7.10
CA GLY A 34 19.26 18.16 8.27
C GLY A 34 17.79 17.71 8.31
N LYS A 35 17.06 17.86 7.21
CA LYS A 35 15.67 17.45 7.08
C LYS A 35 15.47 16.51 5.91
N TRP A 36 14.54 15.56 6.07
CA TRP A 36 14.10 14.73 4.97
C TRP A 36 13.20 15.51 4.01
N THR A 37 13.53 15.49 2.72
CA THR A 37 12.73 16.05 1.64
C THR A 37 12.39 14.99 0.62
N LEU A 38 11.18 15.04 0.06
CA LEU A 38 10.79 14.13 -1.01
C LEU A 38 11.66 14.38 -2.26
N ALA A 39 12.02 13.30 -2.97
CA ALA A 39 12.92 13.36 -4.12
C ALA A 39 12.45 12.47 -5.28
N GLY A 40 13.04 12.69 -6.46
CA GLY A 40 12.74 11.91 -7.65
C GLY A 40 11.26 11.96 -8.01
N ASP A 41 10.71 10.82 -8.38
CA ASP A 41 9.30 10.69 -8.78
C ASP A 41 8.31 10.99 -7.65
N PHE A 42 8.79 11.05 -6.40
CA PHE A 42 7.97 11.35 -5.23
C PHE A 42 7.94 12.83 -4.85
N GLY A 43 8.69 13.69 -5.54
CA GLY A 43 8.77 15.14 -5.23
C GLY A 43 7.42 15.86 -5.13
N ASN A 44 6.40 15.35 -5.84
CA ASN A 44 5.04 15.91 -5.85
C ASN A 44 4.02 15.05 -5.08
N ALA A 45 4.44 14.11 -4.24
CA ALA A 45 3.53 13.23 -3.53
C ALA A 45 2.69 13.93 -2.45
N GLY A 46 3.11 15.12 -2.00
CA GLY A 46 2.37 15.90 -1.01
C GLY A 46 2.40 15.31 0.41
N VAL A 47 3.34 14.42 0.69
CA VAL A 47 3.54 13.79 2.00
C VAL A 47 4.65 14.55 2.74
N SER A 48 4.38 14.97 3.98
CA SER A 48 5.43 15.57 4.83
C SER A 48 6.31 14.47 5.41
N LEU A 49 7.62 14.68 5.41
CA LEU A 49 8.60 13.81 6.04
C LEU A 49 9.19 14.44 7.33
N GLU A 50 8.62 15.54 7.81
CA GLU A 50 9.06 16.20 9.05
C GLU A 50 8.46 15.54 10.30
N GLY A 51 9.23 15.50 11.40
CA GLY A 51 8.74 15.13 12.73
C GLY A 51 8.23 13.68 12.86
N ILE A 52 8.82 12.76 12.12
CA ILE A 52 8.31 11.38 12.00
C ILE A 52 8.57 10.58 13.28
N GLU A 53 7.52 10.34 14.07
CA GLU A 53 7.48 9.28 15.06
C GLU A 53 7.10 7.93 14.41
N SER A 54 7.31 6.81 15.10
CA SER A 54 7.15 5.47 14.51
C SER A 54 5.76 5.17 13.96
N SER A 55 4.69 5.70 14.57
CA SER A 55 3.31 5.56 14.10
C SER A 55 3.02 6.35 12.83
N GLU A 56 3.60 7.54 12.71
CA GLU A 56 3.45 8.41 11.54
C GLU A 56 4.23 7.87 10.34
N LYS A 57 5.40 7.24 10.56
CA LYS A 57 6.18 6.59 9.50
C LYS A 57 5.36 5.55 8.73
N ASN A 58 4.54 4.77 9.42
CA ASN A 58 3.72 3.74 8.79
C ASN A 58 2.63 4.35 7.90
N GLU A 59 1.99 5.42 8.35
CA GLU A 59 0.95 6.10 7.56
C GLU A 59 1.55 6.81 6.35
N GLN A 60 2.68 7.47 6.51
CA GLN A 60 3.41 8.10 5.40
C GLN A 60 3.89 7.08 4.38
N ALA A 61 4.39 5.91 4.83
CA ALA A 61 4.77 4.82 3.93
C ALA A 61 3.57 4.34 3.10
N LYS A 62 2.39 4.18 3.71
CA LYS A 62 1.15 3.82 2.98
C LYS A 62 0.75 4.90 1.97
N GLN A 63 0.82 6.18 2.35
CA GLN A 63 0.49 7.30 1.45
C GLN A 63 1.44 7.35 0.25
N LEU A 64 2.75 7.17 0.49
CA LEU A 64 3.77 7.12 -0.55
C LEU A 64 3.58 5.90 -1.47
N TYR A 65 3.27 4.74 -0.92
CA TYR A 65 3.00 3.55 -1.73
C TYR A 65 1.73 3.73 -2.59
N ASN A 66 0.66 4.26 -2.02
CA ASN A 66 -0.56 4.57 -2.77
C ASN A 66 -0.30 5.60 -3.87
N TYR A 67 0.59 6.57 -3.63
CA TYR A 67 1.03 7.51 -4.65
C TYR A 67 1.80 6.80 -5.77
N ALA A 68 2.76 5.94 -5.43
CA ALA A 68 3.52 5.16 -6.40
C ALA A 68 2.61 4.32 -7.31
N VAL A 69 1.63 3.63 -6.72
CA VAL A 69 0.65 2.83 -7.48
C VAL A 69 -0.17 3.71 -8.44
N ARG A 70 -0.74 4.81 -7.94
CA ARG A 70 -1.55 5.73 -8.77
C ARG A 70 -0.77 6.37 -9.92
N GLN A 71 0.52 6.66 -9.70
CA GLN A 71 1.40 7.26 -10.70
C GLN A 71 2.15 6.22 -11.53
N SER A 72 1.94 4.91 -11.27
CA SER A 72 2.65 3.81 -11.92
C SER A 72 4.19 3.92 -11.81
N ILE A 73 4.67 4.45 -10.68
CA ILE A 73 6.10 4.57 -10.40
C ILE A 73 6.66 3.16 -10.18
N GLN A 74 7.75 2.84 -10.88
CA GLN A 74 8.41 1.55 -10.78
C GLN A 74 9.55 1.62 -9.75
N GLY A 75 9.52 0.76 -8.75
CA GLY A 75 10.63 0.54 -7.82
C GLY A 75 11.58 -0.54 -8.32
N ASN A 76 12.67 -0.74 -7.59
CA ASN A 76 13.54 -1.89 -7.79
C ASN A 76 12.84 -3.14 -7.27
N ALA A 77 12.48 -4.06 -8.17
CA ALA A 77 11.80 -5.29 -7.82
C ALA A 77 12.76 -6.27 -7.14
N LEU A 78 12.32 -6.88 -6.04
CA LEU A 78 13.01 -7.90 -5.29
C LEU A 78 12.09 -9.09 -5.07
N LYS A 79 12.70 -10.28 -4.95
CA LYS A 79 11.99 -11.49 -4.56
C LYS A 79 12.78 -12.21 -3.47
N THR A 80 12.12 -12.65 -2.41
CA THR A 80 12.77 -13.44 -1.37
C THR A 80 13.15 -14.81 -1.87
N ASP A 81 14.29 -15.31 -1.40
CA ASP A 81 14.79 -16.67 -1.68
C ASP A 81 14.06 -17.72 -0.82
N GLU A 82 14.55 -18.97 -0.85
CA GLU A 82 14.02 -20.09 -0.07
C GLU A 82 14.10 -19.88 1.45
N ASN A 83 15.01 -18.99 1.89
CA ASN A 83 15.18 -18.62 3.29
C ASN A 83 14.38 -17.37 3.66
N GLY A 84 13.53 -16.84 2.77
CA GLY A 84 12.79 -15.60 3.00
C GLY A 84 13.66 -14.34 2.94
N ILE A 85 14.82 -14.39 2.29
CA ILE A 85 15.78 -13.29 2.24
C ILE A 85 15.77 -12.66 0.84
N ALA A 86 15.70 -11.32 0.80
CA ALA A 86 15.96 -10.54 -0.42
C ALA A 86 16.96 -9.43 -0.13
N MET A 87 17.84 -9.11 -1.09
CA MET A 87 18.88 -8.11 -0.90
C MET A 87 18.99 -7.19 -2.12
N ILE A 88 19.25 -5.90 -1.84
CA ILE A 88 19.61 -4.90 -2.84
C ILE A 88 20.83 -4.11 -2.37
N GLY A 89 21.83 -3.99 -3.22
CA GLY A 89 23.05 -3.23 -2.99
C GLY A 89 23.17 -2.02 -3.91
N GLY A 90 24.25 -1.25 -3.72
CA GLY A 90 24.55 -0.08 -4.55
C GLY A 90 23.60 1.09 -4.35
N LEU A 91 22.94 1.15 -3.20
CA LEU A 91 22.01 2.22 -2.86
C LEU A 91 22.75 3.49 -2.45
N GLU A 92 22.28 4.63 -2.90
CA GLU A 92 22.74 5.95 -2.47
C GLU A 92 22.22 6.27 -1.05
N GLN A 93 22.83 7.29 -0.43
CA GLN A 93 22.28 7.85 0.80
C GLN A 93 20.88 8.42 0.55
N GLY A 94 19.91 8.03 1.36
CA GLY A 94 18.55 8.50 1.19
C GLY A 94 17.51 7.77 2.02
N LEU A 95 16.27 8.14 1.81
CA LEU A 95 15.09 7.49 2.38
C LEU A 95 14.47 6.57 1.34
N TYR A 96 14.19 5.34 1.75
CA TYR A 96 13.64 4.31 0.89
C TYR A 96 12.31 3.81 1.42
N LEU A 97 11.34 3.68 0.53
CA LEU A 97 10.09 3.00 0.78
C LEU A 97 10.22 1.54 0.34
N ILE A 98 9.87 0.63 1.21
CA ILE A 98 9.81 -0.80 0.92
C ILE A 98 8.36 -1.24 1.01
N ALA A 99 7.88 -1.92 -0.02
CA ALA A 99 6.51 -2.42 -0.07
C ALA A 99 6.47 -3.84 -0.64
N GLN A 100 5.71 -4.71 0.00
CA GLN A 100 5.32 -5.99 -0.59
C GLN A 100 4.27 -5.70 -1.66
N THR A 101 4.53 -6.13 -2.90
CA THR A 101 3.70 -5.76 -4.06
C THR A 101 2.58 -6.76 -4.35
N LYS A 102 2.73 -7.99 -3.87
CA LYS A 102 1.71 -9.05 -3.97
C LYS A 102 1.53 -9.73 -2.62
N VAL A 103 0.30 -10.11 -2.31
CA VAL A 103 0.02 -10.97 -1.16
C VAL A 103 0.77 -12.28 -1.32
N TRP A 104 1.50 -12.68 -0.30
CA TRP A 104 2.07 -14.01 -0.26
C TRP A 104 0.99 -15.00 0.18
N THR A 105 0.83 -16.10 -0.55
CA THR A 105 -0.21 -17.10 -0.28
C THR A 105 0.38 -18.50 -0.39
N ASP A 106 0.05 -19.33 0.59
CA ASP A 106 0.30 -20.77 0.62
C ASP A 106 -0.97 -21.51 1.00
N GLU A 107 -1.23 -22.66 0.37
CA GLU A 107 -2.48 -23.41 0.56
C GLU A 107 -2.66 -23.91 2.01
N LYS A 108 -1.57 -24.15 2.73
CA LYS A 108 -1.59 -24.68 4.10
C LYS A 108 -1.41 -23.59 5.16
N GLN A 109 -0.64 -22.56 4.84
CA GLN A 109 -0.22 -21.53 5.80
C GLN A 109 -1.06 -20.24 5.68
N GLY A 110 -1.87 -20.11 4.62
CA GLY A 110 -2.75 -18.95 4.43
C GLY A 110 -2.11 -17.80 3.66
N SER A 111 -2.68 -16.62 3.79
CA SER A 111 -2.26 -15.42 3.06
C SER A 111 -1.71 -14.37 4.01
N TYR A 112 -0.57 -13.76 3.62
CA TYR A 112 0.14 -12.78 4.44
C TYR A 112 0.61 -11.59 3.61
N GLN A 113 0.57 -10.42 4.24
CA GLN A 113 1.07 -9.20 3.65
C GLN A 113 1.83 -8.37 4.69
N ALA A 114 2.93 -7.75 4.28
CA ALA A 114 3.61 -6.74 5.05
C ALA A 114 3.10 -5.34 4.67
N SER A 115 2.84 -4.52 5.67
CA SER A 115 2.57 -3.09 5.45
C SER A 115 3.80 -2.38 4.88
N PRO A 116 3.64 -1.39 3.98
CA PRO A 116 4.75 -0.56 3.50
C PRO A 116 5.47 0.14 4.65
N TYR A 117 6.78 0.33 4.55
CA TYR A 117 7.57 0.98 5.58
C TYR A 117 8.74 1.76 5.00
N LEU A 118 9.30 2.68 5.79
CA LEU A 118 10.41 3.55 5.40
C LEU A 118 11.70 3.17 6.13
N ILE A 119 12.81 3.19 5.38
CA ILE A 119 14.17 2.96 5.88
C ILE A 119 15.09 4.05 5.35
N SER A 120 16.00 4.54 6.19
CA SER A 120 17.10 5.41 5.77
C SER A 120 18.38 4.61 5.46
N ILE A 121 19.13 5.04 4.48
CA ILE A 121 20.49 4.60 4.22
C ILE A 121 21.40 5.84 4.29
N PRO A 122 22.37 5.90 5.19
CA PRO A 122 22.57 4.96 6.30
C PRO A 122 21.44 5.07 7.35
N GLU A 123 21.25 4.02 8.12
CA GLU A 123 20.46 4.06 9.35
C GLU A 123 21.35 4.53 10.50
N GLU A 124 20.83 5.40 11.36
CA GLU A 124 21.54 5.85 12.57
C GLU A 124 21.04 5.05 13.78
N ILE A 125 21.94 4.27 14.39
CA ILE A 125 21.68 3.50 15.59
C ILE A 125 22.74 3.86 16.62
N ASP A 126 22.33 4.38 17.77
CA ASP A 126 23.21 4.77 18.89
C ASP A 126 24.37 5.68 18.45
N GLY A 127 24.12 6.63 17.53
CA GLY A 127 25.11 7.56 17.00
C GLY A 127 26.08 6.95 15.98
N SER A 128 25.85 5.72 15.55
CA SER A 128 26.62 5.03 14.50
C SER A 128 25.82 4.94 13.21
N TYR A 129 26.50 5.19 12.07
CA TYR A 129 25.87 5.07 10.74
C TYR A 129 26.06 3.68 10.16
N ILE A 130 24.95 2.97 9.91
CA ILE A 130 24.91 1.61 9.37
C ILE A 130 24.48 1.68 7.91
N TRP A 131 25.36 1.23 7.00
CA TRP A 131 25.12 1.23 5.56
C TRP A 131 24.50 -0.06 5.04
N ASP A 132 24.66 -1.16 5.78
CA ASP A 132 24.10 -2.46 5.47
C ASP A 132 22.94 -2.76 6.45
N VAL A 133 21.75 -2.31 6.08
CA VAL A 133 20.56 -2.36 6.95
C VAL A 133 19.84 -3.68 6.73
N VAL A 134 19.59 -4.38 7.84
CA VAL A 134 18.74 -5.59 7.85
C VAL A 134 17.37 -5.24 8.42
N THR A 135 16.32 -5.56 7.68
CA THR A 135 14.95 -5.28 8.09
C THR A 135 14.10 -6.53 8.13
N LYS A 136 13.17 -6.58 9.10
CA LYS A 136 12.25 -7.70 9.32
C LYS A 136 10.81 -7.16 9.26
N PRO A 137 10.19 -7.15 8.07
CA PRO A 137 8.83 -6.67 7.94
C PRO A 137 7.88 -7.50 8.80
N LYS A 138 6.93 -6.83 9.47
CA LYS A 138 5.86 -7.53 10.17
C LYS A 138 4.85 -8.01 9.15
N SER A 139 4.57 -9.32 9.16
CA SER A 139 3.52 -9.93 8.37
C SER A 139 2.18 -9.84 9.09
N GLU A 140 1.15 -9.48 8.35
CA GLU A 140 -0.23 -9.53 8.82
C GLU A 140 -0.96 -10.65 8.07
N TRP A 141 -1.69 -11.49 8.82
CA TRP A 141 -2.52 -12.53 8.22
C TRP A 141 -3.78 -11.90 7.62
N ILE A 142 -4.16 -12.36 6.42
CA ILE A 142 -5.25 -11.78 5.65
C ILE A 142 -6.34 -12.82 5.47
N THR A 143 -7.57 -12.51 5.95
CA THR A 143 -8.76 -13.36 5.80
C THR A 143 -9.47 -13.21 4.46
N GLU A 144 -9.30 -12.07 3.80
CA GLU A 144 -9.92 -11.73 2.52
C GLU A 144 -8.85 -11.22 1.55
N ALA A 145 -9.04 -11.45 0.24
CA ALA A 145 -8.14 -10.90 -0.77
C ALA A 145 -8.03 -9.37 -0.59
N PRO A 146 -6.81 -8.82 -0.47
CA PRO A 146 -6.63 -7.42 -0.15
C PRO A 146 -7.20 -6.54 -1.26
N GLN A 147 -7.89 -5.49 -0.88
CA GLN A 147 -8.27 -4.38 -1.76
C GLN A 147 -7.06 -3.45 -2.04
N HIS A 148 -5.84 -4.00 -2.00
CA HIS A 148 -4.65 -3.22 -2.30
C HIS A 148 -4.42 -3.23 -3.81
N PRO A 149 -4.23 -2.07 -4.47
CA PRO A 149 -3.97 -2.05 -5.89
C PRO A 149 -2.63 -2.74 -6.17
N GLU A 150 -2.68 -3.84 -6.91
CA GLU A 150 -1.48 -4.51 -7.40
C GLU A 150 -0.81 -3.64 -8.47
N MET A 151 0.53 -3.56 -8.43
CA MET A 151 1.28 -2.92 -9.50
C MET A 151 1.20 -3.77 -10.78
N PRO A 152 0.92 -3.17 -11.96
CA PRO A 152 0.88 -3.91 -13.21
C PRO A 152 2.27 -4.51 -13.53
N ASP A 153 2.31 -5.83 -13.72
CA ASP A 153 3.49 -6.53 -14.19
C ASP A 153 3.88 -6.06 -15.60
N LYS A 154 5.14 -5.68 -15.77
CA LYS A 154 5.70 -5.21 -17.05
C LYS A 154 5.83 -6.30 -18.12
N ASN A 155 5.54 -7.57 -17.80
CA ASN A 155 5.82 -8.74 -18.66
C ASN A 155 4.56 -9.46 -19.19
N THR A 156 3.38 -8.86 -19.17
CA THR A 156 2.24 -9.47 -19.84
C THR A 156 2.16 -8.94 -21.27
N GLU A 157 2.76 -9.66 -22.20
CA GLU A 157 2.44 -9.52 -23.62
C GLU A 157 0.96 -9.75 -23.80
N THR A 158 0.32 -8.80 -24.46
CA THR A 158 -1.13 -8.75 -24.72
C THR A 158 -1.55 -9.89 -25.63
N GLU A 159 -1.98 -11.03 -25.11
CA GLU A 159 -2.86 -11.91 -25.87
C GLU A 159 -4.25 -11.26 -25.95
N LYS A 160 -4.57 -10.81 -27.17
CA LYS A 160 -5.93 -10.41 -27.54
C LYS A 160 -6.83 -11.63 -27.46
N THR A 161 -7.64 -11.71 -26.42
CA THR A 161 -8.82 -12.58 -26.42
C THR A 161 -10.05 -11.70 -26.61
N GLU A 162 -10.76 -11.99 -27.70
CA GLU A 162 -12.01 -11.34 -28.10
C GLU A 162 -13.11 -11.51 -27.04
N GLY A 163 -13.96 -10.50 -26.95
CA GLY A 163 -14.95 -10.26 -25.93
C GLY A 163 -15.94 -11.37 -25.63
N ALA A 164 -16.20 -11.51 -24.36
CA ALA A 164 -17.47 -11.98 -23.85
C ALA A 164 -18.27 -10.79 -23.33
N LYS A 165 -19.32 -10.43 -24.07
CA LYS A 165 -20.36 -9.51 -23.61
C LYS A 165 -21.16 -10.20 -22.51
N THR A 166 -20.98 -9.82 -21.27
CA THR A 166 -21.99 -10.04 -20.23
C THR A 166 -22.59 -8.69 -19.87
N GLY A 167 -23.79 -8.48 -20.38
CA GLY A 167 -24.62 -7.34 -20.01
C GLY A 167 -25.14 -7.52 -18.59
N ASP A 168 -24.80 -6.62 -17.69
CA ASP A 168 -25.52 -6.41 -16.44
C ASP A 168 -26.13 -5.01 -16.44
N THR A 169 -27.40 -4.95 -16.81
CA THR A 169 -28.21 -3.73 -16.89
C THR A 169 -29.27 -3.73 -15.79
N SER A 170 -28.87 -3.82 -14.50
CA SER A 170 -29.93 -3.85 -13.49
C SER A 170 -29.73 -3.06 -12.18
N SER A 171 -28.65 -2.30 -11.98
CA SER A 171 -28.49 -1.59 -10.72
C SER A 171 -28.65 -0.05 -10.78
N ALA A 172 -28.47 0.57 -11.94
CA ALA A 172 -28.57 2.03 -12.07
C ALA A 172 -30.01 2.57 -11.97
N ALA A 173 -30.99 1.81 -12.45
CA ALA A 173 -32.40 2.24 -12.45
C ALA A 173 -33.02 2.17 -11.05
N LEU A 174 -32.64 1.21 -10.20
CA LEU A 174 -33.15 1.10 -8.83
C LEU A 174 -32.63 2.19 -7.90
N SER A 175 -31.37 2.59 -8.06
CA SER A 175 -30.77 3.68 -7.27
C SER A 175 -31.40 5.04 -7.56
N LEU A 176 -31.81 5.29 -8.80
CA LEU A 176 -32.47 6.54 -9.20
C LEU A 176 -33.89 6.64 -8.63
N LEU A 177 -34.63 5.52 -8.54
CA LEU A 177 -35.97 5.47 -7.96
C LEU A 177 -35.99 5.76 -6.46
N LEU A 178 -34.98 5.27 -5.72
CA LEU A 178 -34.86 5.55 -4.27
C LEU A 178 -34.56 7.02 -3.95
N LEU A 179 -33.81 7.72 -4.80
CA LEU A 179 -33.52 9.14 -4.65
C LEU A 179 -34.77 10.02 -4.88
N ILE A 180 -35.65 9.64 -5.81
CA ILE A 180 -36.90 10.39 -6.10
C ILE A 180 -37.89 10.24 -4.95
N PHE A 181 -37.99 9.05 -4.33
CA PHE A 181 -38.90 8.85 -3.17
C PHE A 181 -38.44 9.58 -1.91
N SER A 182 -37.11 9.70 -1.66
CA SER A 182 -36.59 10.41 -0.50
C SER A 182 -36.80 11.92 -0.57
N SER A 183 -36.65 12.51 -1.77
CA SER A 183 -36.88 13.96 -1.97
C SER A 183 -38.38 14.34 -1.90
N GLY A 184 -39.28 13.47 -2.36
CA GLY A 184 -40.72 13.67 -2.28
C GLY A 184 -41.22 13.69 -0.84
N ALA A 185 -40.78 12.79 0.02
CA ALA A 185 -41.14 12.72 1.44
C ALA A 185 -40.68 13.97 2.23
N PHE A 186 -39.50 14.52 1.90
CA PHE A 186 -38.98 15.71 2.54
C PHE A 186 -39.83 16.98 2.24
N ILE A 187 -40.28 17.10 0.98
CA ILE A 187 -41.14 18.25 0.56
C ILE A 187 -42.51 18.19 1.26
N ILE A 188 -43.10 17.01 1.41
CA ILE A 188 -44.39 16.83 2.09
C ILE A 188 -44.28 17.18 3.59
N LEU A 189 -43.20 16.76 4.25
CA LEU A 189 -42.93 17.07 5.65
C LEU A 189 -42.68 18.56 5.89
N CYS A 190 -41.99 19.24 5.00
CA CYS A 190 -41.79 20.70 5.09
C CYS A 190 -43.06 21.48 4.86
N ARG A 191 -43.97 21.05 3.95
CA ARG A 191 -45.27 21.67 3.75
C ARG A 191 -46.18 21.49 4.97
N LYS A 192 -46.21 20.31 5.58
CA LYS A 192 -47.03 20.03 6.75
C LYS A 192 -46.60 20.87 7.97
N ARG A 193 -45.29 21.11 8.18
CA ARG A 193 -44.79 22.01 9.23
C ARG A 193 -45.14 23.48 9.04
N ARG A 194 -45.35 23.96 7.81
CA ARG A 194 -45.78 25.35 7.54
C ARG A 194 -47.23 25.60 7.85
N ILE A 195 -48.09 24.58 7.80
CA ILE A 195 -49.55 24.72 8.10
C ILE A 195 -49.77 24.79 9.62
N TYR A 196 -49.00 24.06 10.42
CA TYR A 196 -49.11 24.06 11.89
C TYR A 196 -48.49 25.28 12.62
N ARG A 197 -47.90 26.23 11.89
CA ARG A 197 -47.26 27.42 12.48
C ARG A 197 -48.05 28.70 12.26
N LYS A 198 -49.32 28.61 11.87
CA LYS A 198 -50.19 29.75 11.59
C LYS A 198 -51.48 29.80 12.47
N ASP A 199 -51.50 29.05 13.58
CA ASP A 199 -52.49 29.18 14.64
C ASP A 199 -51.82 29.64 15.93
#